data_c30acfb2c36839658eb1c012d79a24bf
#
_entry.id   c30acfb2c36839658eb1c012d79a24bf
#
_cell.length_a   1.000
_cell.length_b   1.000
_cell.length_c   1.000
_cell.angle_alpha   90.00
_cell.angle_beta   90.00
_cell.angle_gamma   90.00
#
_symmetry.space_group_name_H-M   'P 1'
#
loop_
_entity.id
_entity.type
_entity.pdbx_description
1 polymer ?
#
loop_
_entity_poly.entity_id
_entity_poly.type
_entity_poly.pdbx_seq_one_letter_code
_entity_poly.pdbx_strand_id
1 'polypeptide(L)'
;MEVRERILQAALGLLAEGGAHQLTQPKVSKAAGVRQSHLTYYFPTRADLLQEVARYSIGKLAGQLAGDPVQSPAHVAEGIAAGAADKKRVRIMLALVGAADRDPKIRQRMRKFVDELRARMTPVLAAAGLETDEESVAFLHSAIIGCAVLQLARDNAAARAEAKAVLRKAAACIAKGAP
;
A
#
# COMPACT_ATOMS: atom_id res chain seq x y z
N MET A 1 -16.25 -0.38 17.60
CA MET A 1 -15.07 -0.78 16.80
C MET A 1 -14.70 -2.21 17.21
N GLU A 2 -14.66 -3.12 16.25
CA GLU A 2 -14.34 -4.53 16.50
C GLU A 2 -12.91 -4.71 17.03
N VAL A 3 -12.69 -5.76 17.80
CA VAL A 3 -11.37 -6.10 18.38
C VAL A 3 -10.30 -6.23 17.28
N ARG A 4 -10.66 -6.90 16.16
CA ARG A 4 -9.77 -7.06 15.00
C ARG A 4 -9.32 -5.71 14.43
N GLU A 5 -10.23 -4.78 14.28
CA GLU A 5 -9.94 -3.45 13.74
C GLU A 5 -9.06 -2.62 14.68
N ARG A 6 -9.29 -2.68 16.00
CA ARG A 6 -8.43 -2.03 17.00
C ARG A 6 -6.99 -2.54 16.90
N ILE A 7 -6.81 -3.85 16.73
CA ILE A 7 -5.48 -4.46 16.57
C ILE A 7 -4.81 -3.93 15.30
N LEU A 8 -5.52 -3.87 14.17
CA LEU A 8 -4.95 -3.38 12.90
C LEU A 8 -4.59 -1.89 12.98
N GLN A 9 -5.41 -1.06 13.62
CA GLN A 9 -5.10 0.35 13.80
C GLN A 9 -3.90 0.57 14.72
N ALA A 10 -3.81 -0.16 15.83
CA ALA A 10 -2.66 -0.11 16.73
C ALA A 10 -1.36 -0.55 16.04
N ALA A 11 -1.43 -1.62 15.25
CA ALA A 11 -0.30 -2.11 14.47
C ALA A 11 0.14 -1.09 13.41
N LEU A 12 -0.80 -0.41 12.74
CA LEU A 12 -0.50 0.68 11.81
C LEU A 12 0.21 1.84 12.50
N GLY A 13 -0.23 2.24 13.69
CA GLY A 13 0.41 3.28 14.49
C GLY A 13 1.87 2.93 14.79
N LEU A 14 2.12 1.75 15.34
CA LEU A 14 3.46 1.27 15.68
C LEU A 14 4.40 1.19 14.45
N LEU A 15 3.88 0.72 13.31
CA LEU A 15 4.65 0.69 12.06
C LEU A 15 5.01 2.10 11.57
N ALA A 16 4.08 3.03 11.74
CA ALA A 16 4.27 4.41 11.34
C ALA A 16 5.39 5.10 12.12
N GLU A 17 5.44 4.83 13.43
CA GLU A 17 6.39 5.47 14.34
C GLU A 17 7.80 4.88 14.21
N GLY A 18 7.90 3.57 14.17
CA GLY A 18 9.21 2.90 14.26
C GLY A 18 9.47 1.78 13.25
N GLY A 19 8.57 1.52 12.31
CA GLY A 19 8.77 0.47 11.30
C GLY A 19 8.54 -0.95 11.82
N ALA A 20 8.95 -1.95 11.03
CA ALA A 20 8.62 -3.36 11.24
C ALA A 20 9.08 -3.96 12.58
N HIS A 21 10.18 -3.46 13.15
CA HIS A 21 10.69 -3.98 14.43
C HIS A 21 9.82 -3.61 15.62
N GLN A 22 8.94 -2.60 15.50
CA GLN A 22 7.95 -2.26 16.51
C GLN A 22 6.77 -3.24 16.53
N LEU A 23 6.59 -4.03 15.47
CA LEU A 23 5.47 -4.95 15.35
C LEU A 23 5.75 -6.26 16.10
N THR A 24 5.71 -6.21 17.41
CA THR A 24 5.76 -7.39 18.29
C THR A 24 4.41 -7.63 18.94
N GLN A 25 4.07 -8.90 19.18
CA GLN A 25 2.77 -9.24 19.81
C GLN A 25 2.51 -8.46 21.12
N PRO A 26 3.48 -8.37 22.06
CA PRO A 26 3.27 -7.60 23.29
C PRO A 26 3.00 -6.10 23.05
N LYS A 27 3.73 -5.46 22.14
CA LYS A 27 3.53 -4.05 21.83
C LYS A 27 2.18 -3.78 21.17
N VAL A 28 1.80 -4.62 20.22
CA VAL A 28 0.53 -4.48 19.52
C VAL A 28 -0.65 -4.74 20.44
N SER A 29 -0.61 -5.80 21.26
CA SER A 29 -1.69 -6.09 22.21
C SER A 29 -1.86 -4.98 23.25
N LYS A 30 -0.75 -4.43 23.76
CA LYS A 30 -0.76 -3.27 24.67
C LYS A 30 -1.36 -2.04 24.00
N ALA A 31 -0.91 -1.69 22.80
CA ALA A 31 -1.38 -0.53 22.06
C ALA A 31 -2.86 -0.65 21.64
N ALA A 32 -3.33 -1.87 21.34
CA ALA A 32 -4.71 -2.15 21.01
C ALA A 32 -5.64 -2.26 22.23
N GLY A 33 -5.11 -2.28 23.45
CA GLY A 33 -5.87 -2.52 24.67
C GLY A 33 -6.55 -3.90 24.69
N VAL A 34 -5.85 -4.95 24.20
CA VAL A 34 -6.36 -6.33 24.16
C VAL A 34 -5.40 -7.28 24.82
N ARG A 35 -5.91 -8.45 25.26
CA ARG A 35 -5.05 -9.55 25.76
C ARG A 35 -4.26 -10.14 24.59
N GLN A 36 -3.06 -10.63 24.85
CA GLN A 36 -2.22 -11.26 23.83
C GLN A 36 -2.89 -12.49 23.19
N SER A 37 -3.70 -13.23 23.98
CA SER A 37 -4.49 -14.35 23.47
C SER A 37 -5.53 -13.92 22.41
N HIS A 38 -6.13 -12.74 22.55
CA HIS A 38 -7.03 -12.20 21.54
C HIS A 38 -6.26 -11.84 20.25
N LEU A 39 -5.07 -11.25 20.39
CA LEU A 39 -4.23 -10.93 19.23
C LEU A 39 -3.82 -12.19 18.46
N THR A 40 -3.35 -13.24 19.17
CA THR A 40 -2.96 -14.52 18.55
C THR A 40 -4.13 -15.28 17.97
N TYR A 41 -5.33 -15.12 18.49
CA TYR A 41 -6.55 -15.68 17.89
C TYR A 41 -6.82 -15.10 16.50
N TYR A 42 -6.73 -13.78 16.33
CA TYR A 42 -6.96 -13.13 15.05
C TYR A 42 -5.74 -13.20 14.11
N PHE A 43 -4.55 -13.16 14.66
CA PHE A 43 -3.28 -13.09 13.92
C PHE A 43 -2.26 -14.03 14.57
N PRO A 44 -2.31 -15.33 14.24
CA PRO A 44 -1.46 -16.36 14.86
C PRO A 44 0.03 -16.08 14.72
N THR A 45 0.43 -15.47 13.61
CA THR A 45 1.83 -15.13 13.34
C THR A 45 2.01 -13.63 13.08
N ARG A 46 3.25 -13.17 13.24
CA ARG A 46 3.62 -11.82 12.85
C ARG A 46 3.40 -11.56 11.36
N ALA A 47 3.56 -12.59 10.53
CA ALA A 47 3.32 -12.51 9.10
C ALA A 47 1.83 -12.28 8.78
N ASP A 48 0.93 -12.97 9.49
CA ASP A 48 -0.51 -12.77 9.34
C ASP A 48 -0.89 -11.33 9.69
N LEU A 49 -0.36 -10.82 10.80
CA LEU A 49 -0.61 -9.45 11.23
C LEU A 49 -0.10 -8.43 10.20
N LEU A 50 1.15 -8.58 9.73
CA LEU A 50 1.73 -7.69 8.71
C LEU A 50 0.92 -7.67 7.42
N GLN A 51 0.52 -8.82 6.92
CA GLN A 51 -0.26 -8.96 5.71
C GLN A 51 -1.63 -8.27 5.85
N GLU A 52 -2.32 -8.49 6.96
CA GLU A 52 -3.63 -7.89 7.19
C GLU A 52 -3.55 -6.37 7.43
N VAL A 53 -2.49 -5.90 8.07
CA VAL A 53 -2.23 -4.45 8.20
C VAL A 53 -2.02 -3.80 6.83
N ALA A 54 -1.27 -4.45 5.94
CA ALA A 54 -1.08 -3.97 4.58
C ALA A 54 -2.41 -3.95 3.80
N ARG A 55 -3.17 -5.05 3.86
CA ARG A 55 -4.49 -5.13 3.21
C ARG A 55 -5.45 -4.06 3.72
N TYR A 56 -5.50 -3.85 5.04
CA TYR A 56 -6.33 -2.83 5.67
C TYR A 56 -5.93 -1.41 5.23
N SER A 57 -4.63 -1.12 5.20
CA SER A 57 -4.10 0.17 4.74
C SER A 57 -4.46 0.48 3.28
N ILE A 58 -4.30 -0.52 2.40
CA ILE A 58 -4.60 -0.39 0.97
C ILE A 58 -6.11 -0.36 0.71
N GLY A 59 -6.89 -1.14 1.47
CA GLY A 59 -8.35 -1.10 1.37
C GLY A 59 -8.93 0.28 1.67
N LYS A 60 -8.34 1.00 2.64
CA LYS A 60 -8.70 2.41 2.91
C LYS A 60 -8.40 3.33 1.73
N LEU A 61 -7.24 3.17 1.07
CA LEU A 61 -6.90 3.97 -0.11
C LEU A 61 -7.83 3.69 -1.28
N ALA A 62 -8.06 2.42 -1.58
CA ALA A 62 -8.96 2.02 -2.66
C ALA A 62 -10.39 2.53 -2.43
N GLY A 63 -10.87 2.51 -1.17
CA GLY A 63 -12.18 3.08 -0.81
C GLY A 63 -12.23 4.59 -0.98
N GLN A 64 -11.16 5.31 -0.70
CA GLN A 64 -11.08 6.75 -0.93
C GLN A 64 -11.09 7.09 -2.43
N LEU A 65 -10.31 6.35 -3.23
CA LEU A 65 -10.28 6.54 -4.69
C LEU A 65 -11.60 6.16 -5.37
N ALA A 66 -12.33 5.15 -4.86
CA ALA A 66 -13.61 4.73 -5.40
C ALA A 66 -14.77 5.68 -5.03
N GLY A 67 -14.62 6.48 -3.98
CA GLY A 67 -15.63 7.46 -3.53
C GLY A 67 -15.60 8.77 -4.31
N ASP A 68 -14.48 9.08 -4.97
CA ASP A 68 -14.37 10.25 -5.83
C ASP A 68 -14.77 9.89 -7.27
N PRO A 69 -15.54 10.74 -7.98
CA PRO A 69 -15.81 10.52 -9.39
C PRO A 69 -14.48 10.57 -10.16
N VAL A 70 -13.98 9.41 -10.54
CA VAL A 70 -12.77 9.27 -11.35
C VAL A 70 -13.04 9.83 -12.73
N GLN A 71 -12.38 10.92 -13.10
CA GLN A 71 -12.76 11.68 -14.28
C GLN A 71 -11.64 11.82 -15.30
N SER A 72 -10.40 11.48 -14.95
CA SER A 72 -9.29 11.60 -15.89
C SER A 72 -8.02 10.87 -15.42
N PRO A 73 -7.11 10.53 -16.36
CA PRO A 73 -5.78 10.01 -16.01
C PRO A 73 -5.00 10.89 -15.04
N ALA A 74 -5.15 12.21 -15.18
CA ALA A 74 -4.48 13.18 -14.29
C ALA A 74 -5.00 13.09 -12.85
N HIS A 75 -6.31 12.92 -12.66
CA HIS A 75 -6.92 12.77 -11.34
C HIS A 75 -6.43 11.48 -10.64
N VAL A 76 -6.38 10.37 -11.37
CA VAL A 76 -5.82 9.11 -10.86
C VAL A 76 -4.35 9.28 -10.48
N ALA A 77 -3.56 9.91 -11.33
CA ALA A 77 -2.15 10.15 -11.05
C ALA A 77 -1.93 11.02 -9.78
N GLU A 78 -2.80 12.00 -9.54
CA GLU A 78 -2.74 12.82 -8.32
C GLU A 78 -3.10 12.04 -7.06
N GLY A 79 -4.16 11.23 -7.10
CA GLY A 79 -4.54 10.36 -5.99
C GLY A 79 -3.47 9.32 -5.67
N ILE A 80 -2.88 8.71 -6.70
CA ILE A 80 -1.76 7.79 -6.57
C ILE A 80 -0.53 8.50 -5.97
N ALA A 81 -0.19 9.70 -6.44
CA ALA A 81 0.93 10.48 -5.92
C ALA A 81 0.74 10.84 -4.43
N ALA A 82 -0.48 11.18 -4.03
CA ALA A 82 -0.82 11.41 -2.63
C ALA A 82 -0.64 10.14 -1.80
N GLY A 83 -1.09 8.99 -2.32
CA GLY A 83 -0.90 7.69 -1.66
C GLY A 83 0.57 7.27 -1.56
N ALA A 84 1.37 7.52 -2.60
CA ALA A 84 2.80 7.26 -2.62
C ALA A 84 3.59 8.16 -1.64
N ALA A 85 3.05 9.34 -1.31
CA ALA A 85 3.64 10.24 -0.32
C ALA A 85 3.36 9.83 1.14
N ASP A 86 2.47 8.86 1.38
CA ASP A 86 2.16 8.35 2.72
C ASP A 86 3.32 7.48 3.24
N LYS A 87 4.20 8.09 4.01
CA LYS A 87 5.35 7.40 4.62
C LYS A 87 4.98 6.15 5.43
N LYS A 88 3.78 6.13 6.04
CA LYS A 88 3.30 4.97 6.80
C LYS A 88 3.12 3.76 5.89
N ARG A 89 2.47 3.96 4.75
CA ARG A 89 2.25 2.91 3.74
C ARG A 89 3.56 2.39 3.17
N VAL A 90 4.46 3.30 2.82
CA VAL A 90 5.77 2.93 2.27
C VAL A 90 6.57 2.10 3.28
N ARG A 91 6.58 2.48 4.56
CA ARG A 91 7.24 1.70 5.62
C ARG A 91 6.64 0.30 5.80
N ILE A 92 5.32 0.18 5.73
CA ILE A 92 4.63 -1.13 5.77
C ILE A 92 5.06 -1.99 4.59
N MET A 93 5.05 -1.43 3.39
CA MET A 93 5.46 -2.13 2.18
C MET A 93 6.92 -2.61 2.27
N LEU A 94 7.85 -1.75 2.67
CA LEU A 94 9.26 -2.13 2.84
C LEU A 94 9.43 -3.22 3.92
N ALA A 95 8.64 -3.16 4.98
CA ALA A 95 8.64 -4.19 6.01
C ALA A 95 8.18 -5.55 5.47
N LEU A 96 7.15 -5.56 4.61
CA LEU A 96 6.66 -6.76 3.96
C LEU A 96 7.66 -7.33 2.94
N VAL A 97 8.28 -6.48 2.14
CA VAL A 97 9.32 -6.89 1.18
C VAL A 97 10.50 -7.51 1.92
N GLY A 98 11.01 -6.85 2.97
CA GLY A 98 12.10 -7.38 3.76
C GLY A 98 11.76 -8.67 4.53
N ALA A 99 10.50 -8.88 4.89
CA ALA A 99 10.05 -10.13 5.48
C ALA A 99 9.91 -11.24 4.42
N ALA A 100 9.40 -10.91 3.24
CA ALA A 100 9.25 -11.84 2.12
C ALA A 100 10.61 -12.33 1.57
N ASP A 101 11.65 -11.51 1.67
CA ASP A 101 13.01 -11.89 1.29
C ASP A 101 13.53 -13.05 2.14
N ARG A 102 13.18 -13.08 3.41
CA ARG A 102 13.70 -14.03 4.42
C ARG A 102 12.80 -15.25 4.64
N ASP A 103 11.51 -15.15 4.30
CA ASP A 103 10.53 -16.22 4.58
C ASP A 103 9.73 -16.59 3.33
N PRO A 104 9.90 -17.83 2.81
CA PRO A 104 9.17 -18.30 1.63
C PRO A 104 7.63 -18.28 1.79
N LYS A 105 7.10 -18.47 3.01
CA LYS A 105 5.66 -18.41 3.27
C LYS A 105 5.13 -16.98 3.15
N ILE A 106 5.90 -16.00 3.65
CA ILE A 106 5.57 -14.58 3.50
C ILE A 106 5.67 -14.20 2.02
N ARG A 107 6.69 -14.67 1.31
CA ARG A 107 6.86 -14.44 -0.13
C ARG A 107 5.66 -14.94 -0.94
N GLN A 108 5.16 -16.15 -0.64
CA GLN A 108 3.97 -16.69 -1.31
C GLN A 108 2.72 -15.82 -1.05
N ARG A 109 2.54 -15.35 0.19
CA ARG A 109 1.45 -14.45 0.54
C ARG A 109 1.59 -13.09 -0.15
N MET A 110 2.83 -12.59 -0.28
CA MET A 110 3.11 -11.34 -0.95
C MET A 110 2.77 -11.38 -2.45
N ARG A 111 3.02 -12.51 -3.14
CA ARG A 111 2.58 -12.72 -4.53
C ARG A 111 1.07 -12.54 -4.65
N LYS A 112 0.28 -13.28 -3.87
CA LYS A 112 -1.17 -13.16 -3.86
C LYS A 112 -1.65 -11.74 -3.56
N PHE A 113 -0.97 -11.08 -2.64
CA PHE A 113 -1.28 -9.70 -2.27
C PHE A 113 -1.03 -8.72 -3.42
N VAL A 114 0.05 -8.88 -4.18
CA VAL A 114 0.33 -8.07 -5.38
C VAL A 114 -0.73 -8.29 -6.44
N ASP A 115 -1.15 -9.55 -6.67
CA ASP A 115 -2.19 -9.89 -7.64
C ASP A 115 -3.55 -9.27 -7.23
N GLU A 116 -3.94 -9.40 -5.95
CA GLU A 116 -5.15 -8.77 -5.41
C GLU A 116 -5.13 -7.24 -5.51
N LEU A 117 -3.96 -6.63 -5.30
CA LEU A 117 -3.80 -5.18 -5.42
C LEU A 117 -3.98 -4.72 -6.87
N ARG A 118 -3.32 -5.39 -7.82
CA ARG A 118 -3.44 -5.10 -9.25
C ARG A 118 -4.89 -5.27 -9.73
N ALA A 119 -5.55 -6.36 -9.31
CA ALA A 119 -6.96 -6.58 -9.62
C ALA A 119 -7.89 -5.45 -9.11
N ARG A 120 -7.56 -4.84 -7.97
CA ARG A 120 -8.30 -3.67 -7.43
C ARG A 120 -7.97 -2.37 -8.16
N MET A 121 -6.77 -2.24 -8.71
CA MET A 121 -6.40 -1.08 -9.53
C MET A 121 -7.15 -1.07 -10.87
N THR A 122 -7.32 -2.21 -11.50
CA THR A 122 -7.90 -2.37 -12.84
C THR A 122 -9.19 -1.57 -13.05
N PRO A 123 -10.26 -1.70 -12.22
CA PRO A 123 -11.51 -0.95 -12.44
C PRO A 123 -11.33 0.57 -12.29
N VAL A 124 -10.42 1.02 -11.40
CA VAL A 124 -10.13 2.45 -11.21
C VAL A 124 -9.41 3.02 -12.45
N LEU A 125 -8.45 2.28 -12.98
CA LEU A 125 -7.73 2.67 -14.19
C LEU A 125 -8.65 2.68 -15.42
N ALA A 126 -9.50 1.66 -15.56
CA ALA A 126 -10.49 1.59 -16.64
C ALA A 126 -11.45 2.80 -16.62
N ALA A 127 -11.95 3.16 -15.44
CA ALA A 127 -12.83 4.32 -15.25
C ALA A 127 -12.14 5.65 -15.58
N ALA A 128 -10.82 5.71 -15.45
CA ALA A 128 -10.01 6.87 -15.82
C ALA A 128 -9.62 6.92 -17.31
N GLY A 129 -10.02 5.94 -18.13
CA GLY A 129 -9.62 5.86 -19.53
C GLY A 129 -8.17 5.41 -19.74
N LEU A 130 -7.63 4.65 -18.79
CA LEU A 130 -6.28 4.07 -18.88
C LEU A 130 -6.35 2.63 -19.40
N GLU A 131 -5.27 2.16 -20.02
CA GLU A 131 -5.09 0.75 -20.40
C GLU A 131 -5.01 -0.12 -19.13
N THR A 132 -5.57 -1.34 -19.24
CA THR A 132 -5.72 -2.27 -18.12
C THR A 132 -5.19 -3.66 -18.42
N ASP A 133 -4.42 -3.79 -19.49
CA ASP A 133 -3.63 -4.99 -19.74
C ASP A 133 -2.58 -5.21 -18.64
N GLU A 134 -2.07 -6.43 -18.55
CA GLU A 134 -1.18 -6.83 -17.47
C GLU A 134 0.10 -5.99 -17.42
N GLU A 135 0.66 -5.63 -18.58
CA GLU A 135 1.89 -4.85 -18.68
C GLU A 135 1.68 -3.41 -18.24
N SER A 136 0.60 -2.77 -18.68
CA SER A 136 0.23 -1.40 -18.30
C SER A 136 -0.02 -1.27 -16.79
N VAL A 137 -0.75 -2.22 -16.21
CA VAL A 137 -0.99 -2.26 -14.76
C VAL A 137 0.32 -2.51 -14.00
N ALA A 138 1.16 -3.42 -14.48
CA ALA A 138 2.46 -3.71 -13.87
C ALA A 138 3.41 -2.52 -13.96
N PHE A 139 3.45 -1.84 -15.09
CA PHE A 139 4.25 -0.62 -15.30
C PHE A 139 3.86 0.48 -14.31
N LEU A 140 2.57 0.83 -14.25
CA LEU A 140 2.10 1.86 -13.33
C LEU A 140 2.36 1.48 -11.87
N HIS A 141 2.09 0.23 -11.49
CA HIS A 141 2.36 -0.25 -10.14
C HIS A 141 3.84 -0.13 -9.78
N SER A 142 4.75 -0.51 -10.70
CA SER A 142 6.20 -0.38 -10.49
C SER A 142 6.63 1.07 -10.34
N ALA A 143 6.08 1.98 -11.16
CA ALA A 143 6.33 3.41 -11.04
C ALA A 143 5.89 3.97 -9.68
N ILE A 144 4.71 3.56 -9.19
CA ILE A 144 4.20 3.95 -7.86
C ILE A 144 5.16 3.51 -6.76
N ILE A 145 5.59 2.25 -6.78
CA ILE A 145 6.49 1.71 -5.76
C ILE A 145 7.85 2.42 -5.79
N GLY A 146 8.44 2.61 -6.98
CA GLY A 146 9.70 3.31 -7.14
C GLY A 146 9.63 4.75 -6.64
N CYS A 147 8.60 5.50 -7.03
CA CYS A 147 8.36 6.86 -6.56
C CYS A 147 8.21 6.92 -5.03
N ALA A 148 7.44 6.00 -4.44
CA ALA A 148 7.20 5.95 -3.01
C ALA A 148 8.49 5.71 -2.21
N VAL A 149 9.34 4.78 -2.67
CA VAL A 149 10.63 4.48 -2.03
C VAL A 149 11.59 5.68 -2.13
N LEU A 150 11.71 6.28 -3.33
CA LEU A 150 12.59 7.43 -3.54
C LEU A 150 12.13 8.66 -2.75
N GLN A 151 10.83 8.90 -2.65
CA GLN A 151 10.30 9.96 -1.80
C GLN A 151 10.62 9.73 -0.32
N LEU A 152 10.47 8.49 0.17
CA LEU A 152 10.81 8.17 1.56
C LEU A 152 12.30 8.36 1.84
N ALA A 153 13.15 7.93 0.91
CA ALA A 153 14.61 8.00 1.06
C ALA A 153 15.13 9.43 1.05
N ARG A 154 14.58 10.30 0.20
CA ARG A 154 15.04 11.68 0.02
C ARG A 154 14.33 12.70 0.92
N ASP A 155 13.11 12.42 1.31
CA ASP A 155 12.25 13.16 2.24
C ASP A 155 12.27 14.70 2.08
N ASN A 156 12.19 15.19 0.86
CA ASN A 156 12.21 16.63 0.55
C ASN A 156 11.15 17.02 -0.48
N ALA A 157 10.97 18.34 -0.67
CA ALA A 157 9.98 18.86 -1.61
C ALA A 157 10.29 18.50 -3.08
N ALA A 158 11.57 18.45 -3.46
CA ALA A 158 12.00 18.10 -4.80
C ALA A 158 11.63 16.65 -5.15
N ALA A 159 11.83 15.70 -4.23
CA ALA A 159 11.43 14.31 -4.40
C ALA A 159 9.90 14.15 -4.55
N ARG A 160 9.12 14.94 -3.83
CA ARG A 160 7.65 14.96 -3.98
C ARG A 160 7.22 15.50 -5.35
N ALA A 161 7.84 16.56 -5.82
CA ALA A 161 7.55 17.13 -7.14
C ALA A 161 7.93 16.17 -8.27
N GLU A 162 9.10 15.54 -8.16
CA GLU A 162 9.59 14.54 -9.12
C GLU A 162 8.64 13.33 -9.20
N ALA A 163 8.25 12.77 -8.06
CA ALA A 163 7.31 11.64 -8.03
C ALA A 163 5.96 11.99 -8.67
N LYS A 164 5.43 13.19 -8.43
CA LYS A 164 4.20 13.68 -9.07
C LYS A 164 4.37 13.78 -10.59
N ALA A 165 5.50 14.27 -11.06
CA ALA A 165 5.80 14.39 -12.49
C ALA A 165 5.94 13.00 -13.16
N VAL A 166 6.68 12.09 -12.52
CA VAL A 166 6.85 10.70 -13.00
C VAL A 166 5.52 9.96 -13.09
N LEU A 167 4.68 10.04 -12.06
CA LEU A 167 3.39 9.35 -12.04
C LEU A 167 2.40 9.93 -13.06
N ARG A 168 2.41 11.24 -13.29
CA ARG A 168 1.64 11.85 -14.38
C ARG A 168 2.10 11.35 -15.76
N LYS A 169 3.42 11.29 -15.96
CA LYS A 169 3.98 10.76 -17.21
C LYS A 169 3.64 9.30 -17.40
N ALA A 170 3.75 8.47 -16.34
CA ALA A 170 3.40 7.06 -16.39
C ALA A 170 1.91 6.85 -16.74
N ALA A 171 1.00 7.62 -16.14
CA ALA A 171 -0.41 7.58 -16.48
C ALA A 171 -0.68 8.02 -17.93
N ALA A 172 0.01 9.05 -18.40
CA ALA A 172 -0.13 9.51 -19.80
C ALA A 172 0.35 8.45 -20.80
N CYS A 173 1.42 7.70 -20.49
CA CYS A 173 1.93 6.63 -21.37
C CYS A 173 0.95 5.45 -21.53
N ILE A 174 0.04 5.23 -20.58
CA ILE A 174 -0.95 4.16 -20.63
C ILE A 174 -2.38 4.71 -20.82
N ALA A 175 -2.52 5.96 -21.25
CA ALA A 175 -3.83 6.52 -21.59
C ALA A 175 -4.34 5.89 -22.91
N LYS A 176 -5.62 5.49 -22.92
CA LYS A 176 -6.23 4.95 -24.14
C LYS A 176 -6.19 5.98 -25.27
N GLY A 177 -5.65 5.56 -26.42
CA GLY A 177 -5.46 6.43 -27.56
C GLY A 177 -4.20 7.32 -27.48
N ALA A 178 -3.26 7.05 -26.57
CA ALA A 178 -1.92 7.64 -26.65
C ALA A 178 -1.21 7.14 -27.92
N PRO A 179 -0.50 8.02 -28.67
CA PRO A 179 0.19 7.66 -29.91
C PRO A 179 1.35 6.68 -29.69
#